data_28be62dc5e77d395210fe4bb4a6fa8d4
#
_entry.id   28be62dc5e77d395210fe4bb4a6fa8d4
#
_cell.length_a   1.000
_cell.length_b   1.000
_cell.length_c   1.000
_cell.angle_alpha   90.00
_cell.angle_beta   90.00
_cell.angle_gamma   90.00
#
_symmetry.space_group_name_H-M   'P 1'
#
loop_
_entity.id
_entity.type
_entity.pdbx_description
1 polymer ?
#
loop_
_entity_poly.entity_id
_entity_poly.type
_entity_poly.pdbx_seq_one_letter_code
_entity_poly.pdbx_strand_id
1 'polypeptide(L)'
;PKTYAITNPETAASFVATPISVVVRVFAPVVSAVRLLVRAVLSLFGIKTDPDSHILAVREEIAGALQLGHSEGVVEKEDRDRILGALDLAERTVEEIMLHRSKIEMIDADTEPREILQQCLESPHTRLPVFRDDPENIIGVIHAKDLLRGMHKMMAEAGERGFDAIDDFRIADVAMKPYFVPNTTSLDDQMRQFLRMRTHFALVVDEYGSLQGLITLEDILEEIVGEITDEF
;
A
#
# COMPACT_ATOMS: atom_id res chain seq x y z
N PRO A 1 -30.27 -16.81 36.52
CA PRO A 1 -30.44 -16.63 35.09
C PRO A 1 -29.14 -16.56 34.31
N LYS A 2 -28.13 -15.78 34.76
CA LYS A 2 -26.84 -15.63 34.03
C LYS A 2 -26.07 -16.94 33.92
N THR A 3 -26.05 -17.75 34.95
CA THR A 3 -25.28 -19.02 35.00
C THR A 3 -25.83 -20.05 34.00
N TYR A 4 -27.17 -20.12 33.81
CA TYR A 4 -27.80 -21.07 32.87
C TYR A 4 -27.51 -20.74 31.41
N ALA A 5 -27.43 -19.44 31.06
CA ALA A 5 -27.09 -19.00 29.69
C ALA A 5 -25.64 -19.29 29.32
N ILE A 6 -24.73 -19.34 30.30
CA ILE A 6 -23.31 -19.67 30.10
C ILE A 6 -23.10 -21.19 29.91
N THR A 7 -23.91 -22.00 30.59
CA THR A 7 -23.77 -23.49 30.59
C THR A 7 -24.43 -24.15 29.37
N ASN A 8 -25.50 -23.53 28.83
CA ASN A 8 -26.22 -24.06 27.67
C ASN A 8 -26.62 -22.93 26.68
N PRO A 9 -25.65 -22.35 25.95
CA PRO A 9 -25.89 -21.18 25.11
C PRO A 9 -26.87 -21.46 23.95
N GLU A 10 -26.87 -22.68 23.39
CA GLU A 10 -27.75 -23.04 22.27
C GLU A 10 -29.22 -23.13 22.67
N THR A 11 -29.51 -23.75 23.83
CA THR A 11 -30.90 -23.87 24.33
C THR A 11 -31.45 -22.53 24.83
N ALA A 12 -30.61 -21.70 25.45
CA ALA A 12 -30.99 -20.34 25.85
C ALA A 12 -31.26 -19.44 24.63
N ALA A 13 -30.41 -19.55 23.59
CA ALA A 13 -30.60 -18.82 22.35
C ALA A 13 -31.88 -19.22 21.61
N SER A 14 -32.18 -20.52 21.50
CA SER A 14 -33.39 -21.01 20.83
C SER A 14 -34.67 -20.62 21.53
N PHE A 15 -34.66 -20.59 22.87
CA PHE A 15 -35.82 -20.21 23.68
C PHE A 15 -36.14 -18.70 23.53
N VAL A 16 -35.12 -17.87 23.37
CA VAL A 16 -35.26 -16.42 23.16
C VAL A 16 -35.49 -16.07 21.70
N ALA A 17 -34.89 -16.82 20.77
CA ALA A 17 -34.99 -16.56 19.33
C ALA A 17 -36.43 -16.66 18.79
N THR A 18 -37.21 -17.63 19.29
CA THR A 18 -38.60 -17.83 18.83
C THR A 18 -39.50 -16.63 19.12
N PRO A 19 -39.65 -16.13 20.37
CA PRO A 19 -40.45 -14.95 20.61
C PRO A 19 -39.90 -13.68 19.94
N ILE A 20 -38.57 -13.51 19.87
CA ILE A 20 -38.00 -12.37 19.17
C ILE A 20 -38.29 -12.43 17.66
N SER A 21 -38.22 -13.60 17.04
CA SER A 21 -38.53 -13.74 15.61
C SER A 21 -39.99 -13.39 15.29
N VAL A 22 -40.91 -13.72 16.18
CA VAL A 22 -42.33 -13.33 16.07
C VAL A 22 -42.49 -11.80 16.17
N VAL A 23 -41.87 -11.19 17.17
CA VAL A 23 -41.87 -9.74 17.32
C VAL A 23 -41.29 -9.05 16.09
N VAL A 24 -40.14 -9.47 15.63
CA VAL A 24 -39.48 -8.94 14.41
C VAL A 24 -40.42 -9.08 13.20
N ARG A 25 -41.06 -10.23 13.02
CA ARG A 25 -41.99 -10.48 11.89
C ARG A 25 -43.21 -9.61 11.95
N VAL A 26 -43.78 -9.37 13.13
CA VAL A 26 -44.96 -8.49 13.31
C VAL A 26 -44.57 -7.03 13.05
N PHE A 27 -43.40 -6.60 13.48
CA PHE A 27 -42.96 -5.21 13.29
C PHE A 27 -42.25 -4.95 11.96
N ALA A 28 -41.83 -5.98 11.22
CA ALA A 28 -41.19 -5.84 9.92
C ALA A 28 -41.94 -4.95 8.92
N PRO A 29 -43.27 -5.09 8.73
CA PRO A 29 -44.00 -4.23 7.82
C PRO A 29 -44.02 -2.78 8.25
N VAL A 30 -44.09 -2.52 9.56
CA VAL A 30 -44.07 -1.15 10.11
C VAL A 30 -42.70 -0.50 9.89
N VAL A 31 -41.62 -1.25 10.16
CA VAL A 31 -40.23 -0.80 9.91
C VAL A 31 -40.02 -0.53 8.41
N SER A 32 -40.53 -1.43 7.55
CA SER A 32 -40.43 -1.26 6.09
C SER A 32 -41.20 -0.03 5.60
N ALA A 33 -42.37 0.24 6.14
CA ALA A 33 -43.16 1.44 5.81
C ALA A 33 -42.42 2.72 6.23
N VAL A 34 -41.85 2.73 7.44
CA VAL A 34 -41.05 3.87 7.93
C VAL A 34 -39.82 4.09 7.05
N ARG A 35 -39.09 3.02 6.68
CA ARG A 35 -37.94 3.10 5.76
C ARG A 35 -38.33 3.66 4.40
N LEU A 36 -39.48 3.26 3.87
CA LEU A 36 -39.97 3.73 2.58
C LEU A 36 -40.35 5.22 2.65
N LEU A 37 -41.00 5.64 3.74
CA LEU A 37 -41.34 7.05 3.99
C LEU A 37 -40.06 7.90 4.11
N VAL A 38 -39.09 7.46 4.88
CA VAL A 38 -37.81 8.15 5.04
C VAL A 38 -37.08 8.27 3.70
N ARG A 39 -37.03 7.19 2.89
CA ARG A 39 -36.45 7.26 1.55
C ARG A 39 -37.19 8.23 0.64
N ALA A 40 -38.52 8.24 0.68
CA ALA A 40 -39.32 9.18 -0.11
C ALA A 40 -39.03 10.63 0.28
N VAL A 41 -38.94 10.93 1.57
CA VAL A 41 -38.58 12.24 2.06
C VAL A 41 -37.15 12.63 1.66
N LEU A 42 -36.17 11.75 1.85
CA LEU A 42 -34.79 12.02 1.49
C LEU A 42 -34.62 12.22 -0.02
N SER A 43 -35.35 11.45 -0.85
CA SER A 43 -35.34 11.62 -2.31
C SER A 43 -35.90 12.96 -2.77
N LEU A 44 -36.89 13.51 -2.02
CA LEU A 44 -37.43 14.83 -2.30
C LEU A 44 -36.40 15.95 -2.06
N PHE A 45 -35.46 15.71 -1.12
CA PHE A 45 -34.37 16.64 -0.81
C PHE A 45 -33.09 16.34 -1.63
N GLY A 46 -33.15 15.40 -2.62
CA GLY A 46 -32.04 15.08 -3.50
C GLY A 46 -30.88 14.30 -2.82
N ILE A 47 -31.07 13.81 -1.61
CA ILE A 47 -30.11 13.01 -0.88
C ILE A 47 -30.17 11.57 -1.42
N LYS A 48 -29.21 11.20 -2.27
CA LYS A 48 -29.03 9.81 -2.72
C LYS A 48 -28.38 9.04 -1.58
N THR A 49 -28.99 7.94 -1.15
CA THR A 49 -28.37 6.99 -0.23
C THR A 49 -27.32 6.25 -1.04
N ASP A 50 -26.06 6.66 -0.88
CA ASP A 50 -24.92 6.10 -1.62
C ASP A 50 -24.61 4.70 -1.07
N PRO A 51 -24.41 3.67 -1.92
CA PRO A 51 -23.95 2.35 -1.48
C PRO A 51 -22.62 2.41 -0.72
N ASP A 52 -21.75 3.37 -1.05
CA ASP A 52 -20.46 3.57 -0.40
C ASP A 52 -20.59 4.01 1.07
N SER A 53 -21.68 4.69 1.44
CA SER A 53 -21.96 5.03 2.83
C SER A 53 -22.13 3.79 3.74
N HIS A 54 -22.53 2.66 3.17
CA HIS A 54 -22.68 1.40 3.91
C HIS A 54 -21.31 0.77 4.22
N ILE A 55 -20.33 0.89 3.30
CA ILE A 55 -18.98 0.38 3.49
C ILE A 55 -18.25 1.19 4.56
N LEU A 56 -18.39 2.52 4.53
CA LEU A 56 -17.84 3.42 5.55
C LEU A 56 -18.43 3.12 6.94
N ALA A 57 -19.74 2.89 7.04
CA ALA A 57 -20.39 2.56 8.30
C ALA A 57 -19.91 1.22 8.89
N VAL A 58 -19.68 0.19 8.05
CA VAL A 58 -19.14 -1.11 8.50
C VAL A 58 -17.70 -0.96 8.99
N ARG A 59 -16.92 -0.11 8.34
CA ARG A 59 -15.55 0.16 8.73
C ARG A 59 -15.45 0.88 10.06
N GLU A 60 -16.29 1.90 10.29
CA GLU A 60 -16.41 2.58 11.58
C GLU A 60 -16.85 1.64 12.70
N GLU A 61 -17.74 0.69 12.40
CA GLU A 61 -18.18 -0.35 13.34
C GLU A 61 -17.02 -1.27 13.74
N ILE A 62 -16.21 -1.70 12.79
CA ILE A 62 -15.00 -2.50 13.06
C ILE A 62 -14.01 -1.70 13.89
N ALA A 63 -13.72 -0.46 13.54
CA ALA A 63 -12.83 0.42 14.28
C ALA A 63 -13.32 0.63 15.72
N GLY A 64 -14.63 0.85 15.91
CA GLY A 64 -15.26 0.98 17.22
C GLY A 64 -15.16 -0.30 18.06
N ALA A 65 -15.35 -1.47 17.45
CA ALA A 65 -15.22 -2.76 18.11
C ALA A 65 -13.78 -3.03 18.57
N LEU A 66 -12.79 -2.69 17.75
CA LEU A 66 -11.36 -2.79 18.10
C LEU A 66 -11.00 -1.86 19.27
N GLN A 67 -11.49 -0.63 19.24
CA GLN A 67 -11.27 0.33 20.32
C GLN A 67 -11.89 -0.14 21.65
N LEU A 68 -13.10 -0.71 21.60
CA LEU A 68 -13.74 -1.30 22.78
C LEU A 68 -12.93 -2.49 23.29
N GLY A 69 -12.55 -3.43 22.42
CA GLY A 69 -11.73 -4.59 22.80
C GLY A 69 -10.40 -4.19 23.44
N HIS A 70 -9.78 -3.11 22.94
CA HIS A 70 -8.57 -2.57 23.57
C HIS A 70 -8.87 -1.96 24.94
N SER A 71 -9.93 -1.21 25.12
CA SER A 71 -10.31 -0.61 26.42
C SER A 71 -10.65 -1.66 27.49
N GLU A 72 -11.13 -2.85 27.06
CA GLU A 72 -11.43 -3.99 27.90
C GLU A 72 -10.20 -4.91 28.15
N GLY A 73 -9.04 -4.60 27.54
CA GLY A 73 -7.80 -5.35 27.70
C GLY A 73 -7.79 -6.69 26.93
N VAL A 74 -8.71 -6.89 25.98
CA VAL A 74 -8.80 -8.11 25.15
C VAL A 74 -7.92 -8.00 23.91
N VAL A 75 -7.74 -6.78 23.36
CA VAL A 75 -6.93 -6.50 22.19
C VAL A 75 -5.74 -5.63 22.59
N GLU A 76 -4.54 -6.04 22.25
CA GLU A 76 -3.33 -5.27 22.48
C GLU A 76 -3.32 -4.02 21.59
N LYS A 77 -2.64 -2.96 22.07
CA LYS A 77 -2.55 -1.70 21.34
C LYS A 77 -1.97 -1.89 19.93
N GLU A 78 -0.90 -2.67 19.84
CA GLU A 78 -0.20 -2.93 18.59
C GLU A 78 -1.08 -3.65 17.56
N ASP A 79 -1.84 -4.65 17.99
CA ASP A 79 -2.75 -5.39 17.10
C ASP A 79 -3.89 -4.51 16.61
N ARG A 80 -4.46 -3.67 17.50
CA ARG A 80 -5.46 -2.68 17.12
C ARG A 80 -4.90 -1.73 16.06
N ASP A 81 -3.72 -1.17 16.29
CA ASP A 81 -3.09 -0.17 15.41
C ASP A 81 -2.75 -0.77 14.05
N ARG A 82 -2.27 -2.01 13.99
CA ARG A 82 -2.02 -2.76 12.73
C ARG A 82 -3.31 -2.99 11.93
N ILE A 83 -4.38 -3.39 12.60
CA ILE A 83 -5.66 -3.63 11.91
C ILE A 83 -6.23 -2.32 11.36
N LEU A 84 -6.16 -1.23 12.14
CA LEU A 84 -6.59 0.09 11.68
C LEU A 84 -5.74 0.58 10.51
N GLY A 85 -4.40 0.48 10.58
CA GLY A 85 -3.49 0.81 9.50
C GLY A 85 -3.82 0.06 8.21
N ALA A 86 -4.10 -1.25 8.31
CA ALA A 86 -4.50 -2.04 7.14
C ALA A 86 -5.85 -1.60 6.54
N LEU A 87 -6.79 -1.17 7.36
CA LEU A 87 -8.07 -0.61 6.89
C LEU A 87 -7.87 0.76 6.23
N ASP A 88 -6.90 1.56 6.69
CA ASP A 88 -6.64 2.91 6.20
C ASP A 88 -6.00 2.92 4.80
N LEU A 89 -5.32 1.85 4.39
CA LEU A 89 -4.68 1.76 3.07
C LEU A 89 -5.64 1.98 1.89
N ALA A 90 -6.92 1.64 2.04
CA ALA A 90 -7.90 1.79 0.97
C ALA A 90 -8.29 3.26 0.70
N GLU A 91 -8.12 4.14 1.70
CA GLU A 91 -8.51 5.56 1.60
C GLU A 91 -7.32 6.46 1.31
N ARG A 92 -6.11 6.02 1.68
CA ARG A 92 -4.88 6.79 1.47
C ARG A 92 -4.32 6.53 0.08
N THR A 93 -3.71 7.56 -0.49
CA THR A 93 -3.13 7.52 -1.82
C THR A 93 -1.60 7.39 -1.78
N VAL A 94 -1.03 6.97 -2.89
CA VAL A 94 0.43 6.89 -3.09
C VAL A 94 1.11 8.23 -2.84
N GLU A 95 0.46 9.36 -3.24
CA GLU A 95 0.98 10.71 -3.05
C GLU A 95 1.28 11.05 -1.58
N GLU A 96 0.49 10.50 -0.65
CA GLU A 96 0.60 10.83 0.77
C GLU A 96 1.87 10.28 1.44
N ILE A 97 2.40 9.16 0.94
CA ILE A 97 3.54 8.48 1.55
C ILE A 97 4.77 8.35 0.65
N MET A 98 4.63 8.68 -0.65
CA MET A 98 5.75 8.58 -1.59
C MET A 98 6.95 9.41 -1.14
N LEU A 99 8.15 8.94 -1.44
CA LEU A 99 9.34 9.77 -1.39
C LEU A 99 9.27 10.79 -2.52
N HIS A 100 9.21 12.08 -2.17
CA HIS A 100 9.10 13.16 -3.16
C HIS A 100 10.33 13.22 -4.07
N ARG A 101 10.12 13.56 -5.35
CA ARG A 101 11.16 13.58 -6.40
C ARG A 101 12.44 14.33 -6.04
N SER A 102 12.34 15.39 -5.23
CA SER A 102 13.51 16.18 -4.80
C SER A 102 14.47 15.43 -3.87
N LYS A 103 14.05 14.29 -3.32
CA LYS A 103 14.84 13.46 -2.43
C LYS A 103 15.31 12.16 -3.09
N ILE A 104 14.89 11.90 -4.33
CA ILE A 104 15.28 10.69 -5.07
C ILE A 104 16.73 10.84 -5.53
N GLU A 105 17.56 9.89 -5.14
CA GLU A 105 18.88 9.74 -5.72
C GLU A 105 18.76 9.02 -7.06
N MET A 106 19.30 9.63 -8.12
CA MET A 106 19.20 9.14 -9.50
C MET A 106 20.56 9.15 -10.16
N ILE A 107 20.72 8.32 -11.19
CA ILE A 107 21.94 8.20 -11.99
C ILE A 107 21.70 8.79 -13.37
N ASP A 108 22.60 9.66 -13.83
CA ASP A 108 22.65 10.09 -15.21
C ASP A 108 23.30 8.99 -16.06
N ALA A 109 22.58 8.55 -17.09
CA ALA A 109 23.05 7.47 -17.99
C ALA A 109 24.32 7.80 -18.77
N ASP A 110 24.62 9.09 -18.93
CA ASP A 110 25.75 9.58 -19.72
C ASP A 110 26.99 9.89 -18.83
N THR A 111 26.87 9.65 -17.52
CA THR A 111 28.01 9.69 -16.58
C THR A 111 29.00 8.56 -16.88
N GLU A 112 30.27 8.78 -16.59
CA GLU A 112 31.32 7.77 -16.76
C GLU A 112 31.05 6.51 -15.93
N PRO A 113 31.26 5.30 -16.48
CA PRO A 113 30.93 4.04 -15.81
C PRO A 113 31.58 3.86 -14.43
N ARG A 114 32.79 4.40 -14.25
CA ARG A 114 33.48 4.36 -12.95
C ARG A 114 32.83 5.24 -11.89
N GLU A 115 32.32 6.40 -12.28
CA GLU A 115 31.57 7.29 -11.38
C GLU A 115 30.21 6.70 -11.04
N ILE A 116 29.52 6.08 -12.01
CA ILE A 116 28.27 5.32 -11.77
C ILE A 116 28.50 4.22 -10.73
N LEU A 117 29.59 3.47 -10.87
CA LEU A 117 29.95 2.43 -9.90
C LEU A 117 30.17 3.03 -8.51
N GLN A 118 30.94 4.11 -8.42
CA GLN A 118 31.19 4.78 -7.15
C GLN A 118 29.89 5.29 -6.52
N GLN A 119 29.04 5.98 -7.28
CA GLN A 119 27.75 6.44 -6.80
C GLN A 119 26.89 5.30 -6.26
N CYS A 120 26.81 4.18 -6.98
CA CYS A 120 26.05 3.01 -6.52
C CYS A 120 26.64 2.35 -5.26
N LEU A 121 27.96 2.42 -5.03
CA LEU A 121 28.61 1.87 -3.84
C LEU A 121 28.45 2.79 -2.62
N GLU A 122 28.38 4.10 -2.82
CA GLU A 122 28.19 5.10 -1.77
C GLU A 122 26.72 5.27 -1.38
N SER A 123 25.80 4.96 -2.31
CA SER A 123 24.37 5.08 -2.06
C SER A 123 23.89 4.08 -1.00
N PRO A 124 23.05 4.52 -0.05
CA PRO A 124 22.37 3.62 0.88
C PRO A 124 21.26 2.81 0.18
N HIS A 125 20.90 3.17 -1.05
CA HIS A 125 19.78 2.59 -1.76
C HIS A 125 20.22 1.47 -2.72
N THR A 126 19.46 0.39 -2.75
CA THR A 126 19.75 -0.75 -3.63
C THR A 126 19.20 -0.59 -5.04
N ARG A 127 18.26 0.35 -5.25
CA ARG A 127 17.64 0.65 -6.54
C ARG A 127 17.69 2.13 -6.79
N LEU A 128 18.23 2.51 -7.94
CA LEU A 128 18.36 3.90 -8.36
C LEU A 128 17.72 4.08 -9.75
N PRO A 129 16.84 5.06 -9.93
CA PRO A 129 16.36 5.46 -11.25
C PRO A 129 17.53 5.95 -12.11
N VAL A 130 17.46 5.67 -13.39
CA VAL A 130 18.42 6.12 -14.39
C VAL A 130 17.70 7.03 -15.36
N PHE A 131 18.20 8.26 -15.49
CA PHE A 131 17.66 9.26 -16.43
C PHE A 131 18.66 9.57 -17.54
N ARG A 132 18.22 10.24 -18.58
CA ARG A 132 19.07 10.75 -19.65
C ARG A 132 18.63 12.14 -20.05
N ASP A 133 19.57 13.08 -20.18
CA ASP A 133 19.41 14.49 -20.53
C ASP A 133 18.58 15.29 -19.50
N ASP A 134 17.38 14.83 -19.18
CA ASP A 134 16.44 15.46 -18.25
C ASP A 134 16.12 14.49 -17.10
N PRO A 135 16.20 14.91 -15.83
CA PRO A 135 15.81 14.11 -14.67
C PRO A 135 14.38 13.53 -14.73
N GLU A 136 13.48 14.13 -15.53
CA GLU A 136 12.14 13.56 -15.76
C GLU A 136 12.13 12.44 -16.80
N ASN A 137 13.18 12.35 -17.64
CA ASN A 137 13.32 11.32 -18.67
C ASN A 137 13.94 10.05 -18.09
N ILE A 138 13.18 9.30 -17.30
CA ILE A 138 13.64 8.05 -16.71
C ILE A 138 13.66 6.94 -17.77
N ILE A 139 14.85 6.46 -18.10
CA ILE A 139 15.07 5.39 -19.09
C ILE A 139 15.12 3.98 -18.46
N GLY A 140 15.31 3.90 -17.13
CA GLY A 140 15.38 2.61 -16.44
C GLY A 140 15.51 2.75 -14.94
N VAL A 141 15.62 1.61 -14.27
CA VAL A 141 15.97 1.48 -12.84
C VAL A 141 17.09 0.46 -12.73
N ILE A 142 18.17 0.84 -12.09
CA ILE A 142 19.28 -0.08 -11.84
C ILE A 142 19.16 -0.69 -10.44
N HIS A 143 19.41 -1.97 -10.33
CA HIS A 143 19.67 -2.61 -9.04
C HIS A 143 21.18 -2.75 -8.85
N ALA A 144 21.72 -2.25 -7.75
CA ALA A 144 23.17 -2.25 -7.49
C ALA A 144 23.83 -3.63 -7.70
N LYS A 145 23.15 -4.71 -7.32
CA LYS A 145 23.62 -6.09 -7.55
C LYS A 145 23.69 -6.47 -9.03
N ASP A 146 22.79 -5.97 -9.85
CA ASP A 146 22.77 -6.27 -11.29
C ASP A 146 23.82 -5.45 -12.02
N LEU A 147 24.08 -4.21 -11.58
CA LEU A 147 25.22 -3.41 -12.02
C LEU A 147 26.53 -4.14 -11.78
N LEU A 148 26.76 -4.60 -10.54
CA LEU A 148 27.98 -5.33 -10.18
C LEU A 148 28.13 -6.62 -10.99
N ARG A 149 27.05 -7.36 -11.23
CA ARG A 149 27.08 -8.57 -12.08
C ARG A 149 27.41 -8.24 -13.53
N GLY A 150 26.82 -7.18 -14.09
CA GLY A 150 27.08 -6.74 -15.45
C GLY A 150 28.55 -6.37 -15.65
N MET A 151 29.09 -5.56 -14.75
CA MET A 151 30.49 -5.14 -14.78
C MET A 151 31.44 -6.34 -14.58
N HIS A 152 31.15 -7.21 -13.62
CA HIS A 152 31.96 -8.42 -13.39
C HIS A 152 31.98 -9.33 -14.62
N LYS A 153 30.84 -9.54 -15.29
CA LYS A 153 30.74 -10.33 -16.51
C LYS A 153 31.60 -9.71 -17.62
N MET A 154 31.49 -8.40 -17.82
CA MET A 154 32.26 -7.67 -18.83
C MET A 154 33.77 -7.80 -18.57
N MET A 155 34.23 -7.63 -17.32
CA MET A 155 35.64 -7.81 -16.96
C MET A 155 36.16 -9.23 -17.24
N ALA A 156 35.34 -10.24 -16.95
CA ALA A 156 35.69 -11.64 -17.19
C ALA A 156 35.81 -11.96 -18.69
N GLU A 157 34.92 -11.35 -19.51
CA GLU A 157 34.94 -11.53 -20.97
C GLU A 157 36.05 -10.73 -21.67
N ALA A 158 36.52 -9.65 -21.05
CA ALA A 158 37.55 -8.75 -21.61
C ALA A 158 38.98 -9.33 -21.49
N GLY A 159 39.19 -10.42 -20.76
CA GLY A 159 40.50 -11.09 -20.64
C GLY A 159 41.59 -10.17 -20.07
N GLU A 160 42.61 -9.87 -20.87
CA GLU A 160 43.78 -9.08 -20.45
C GLU A 160 43.44 -7.61 -20.11
N ARG A 161 42.36 -7.04 -20.67
CA ARG A 161 41.95 -5.67 -20.31
C ARG A 161 41.36 -5.54 -18.89
N GLY A 162 40.82 -6.65 -18.34
CA GLY A 162 40.36 -6.73 -16.97
C GLY A 162 39.49 -5.54 -16.54
N PHE A 163 39.94 -4.78 -15.55
CA PHE A 163 39.20 -3.63 -15.00
C PHE A 163 39.05 -2.47 -15.99
N ASP A 164 39.94 -2.30 -16.95
CA ASP A 164 39.82 -1.20 -17.95
C ASP A 164 38.65 -1.42 -18.92
N ALA A 165 38.09 -2.61 -18.98
CA ALA A 165 36.90 -2.88 -19.78
C ALA A 165 35.64 -2.19 -19.22
N ILE A 166 35.66 -1.75 -17.95
CA ILE A 166 34.54 -1.04 -17.34
C ILE A 166 34.22 0.27 -18.10
N ASP A 167 35.22 0.89 -18.70
CA ASP A 167 35.05 2.15 -19.44
C ASP A 167 34.12 1.99 -20.68
N ASP A 168 33.96 0.75 -21.17
CA ASP A 168 33.03 0.41 -22.26
C ASP A 168 31.62 0.05 -21.76
N PHE A 169 31.38 0.04 -20.43
CA PHE A 169 30.12 -0.39 -19.84
C PHE A 169 29.00 0.63 -20.12
N ARG A 170 27.83 0.13 -20.49
CA ARG A 170 26.64 0.96 -20.72
C ARG A 170 25.57 0.59 -19.71
N ILE A 171 25.21 1.53 -18.83
CA ILE A 171 24.22 1.30 -17.78
C ILE A 171 22.86 0.88 -18.35
N ALA A 172 22.52 1.36 -19.53
CA ALA A 172 21.27 1.02 -20.21
C ALA A 172 21.13 -0.49 -20.54
N ASP A 173 22.25 -1.23 -20.67
CA ASP A 173 22.23 -2.66 -20.98
C ASP A 173 21.82 -3.54 -19.78
N VAL A 174 21.91 -3.00 -18.56
CA VAL A 174 21.56 -3.69 -17.32
C VAL A 174 20.40 -3.05 -16.57
N ALA A 175 19.99 -1.84 -16.97
CA ALA A 175 18.85 -1.17 -16.39
C ALA A 175 17.55 -1.92 -16.70
N MET A 176 16.74 -2.12 -15.67
CA MET A 176 15.41 -2.71 -15.79
C MET A 176 14.42 -1.66 -16.29
N LYS A 177 13.37 -2.12 -16.98
CA LYS A 177 12.28 -1.24 -17.40
C LYS A 177 11.63 -0.59 -16.17
N PRO A 178 11.44 0.74 -16.16
CA PRO A 178 10.79 1.41 -15.05
C PRO A 178 9.31 1.02 -14.96
N TYR A 179 8.80 0.90 -13.74
CA TYR A 179 7.39 0.71 -13.45
C TYR A 179 6.83 2.00 -12.89
N PHE A 180 5.81 2.55 -13.55
CA PHE A 180 5.16 3.80 -13.16
C PHE A 180 3.79 3.54 -12.57
N VAL A 181 3.42 4.36 -11.58
CA VAL A 181 2.12 4.35 -10.91
C VAL A 181 1.59 5.79 -10.79
N PRO A 182 0.29 6.03 -11.03
CA PRO A 182 -0.32 7.32 -10.75
C PRO A 182 -0.29 7.66 -9.26
N ASN A 183 -0.03 8.92 -8.92
CA ASN A 183 -0.03 9.43 -7.55
C ASN A 183 -1.38 9.24 -6.82
N THR A 184 -2.49 9.22 -7.57
CA THR A 184 -3.87 9.04 -7.08
C THR A 184 -4.25 7.58 -6.77
N THR A 185 -3.36 6.62 -7.05
CA THR A 185 -3.60 5.20 -6.76
C THR A 185 -3.71 4.98 -5.25
N SER A 186 -4.69 4.18 -4.79
CA SER A 186 -4.79 3.83 -3.37
C SER A 186 -3.63 2.92 -2.94
N LEU A 187 -3.22 3.03 -1.67
CA LEU A 187 -2.13 2.20 -1.13
C LEU A 187 -2.47 0.70 -1.17
N ASP A 188 -3.74 0.33 -0.94
CA ASP A 188 -4.21 -1.06 -1.02
C ASP A 188 -4.07 -1.61 -2.44
N ASP A 189 -4.48 -0.86 -3.46
CA ASP A 189 -4.33 -1.26 -4.85
C ASP A 189 -2.87 -1.35 -5.25
N GLN A 190 -2.04 -0.42 -4.82
CA GLN A 190 -0.61 -0.43 -5.11
C GLN A 190 0.09 -1.61 -4.43
N MET A 191 -0.23 -1.93 -3.19
CA MET A 191 0.28 -3.11 -2.49
C MET A 191 -0.07 -4.40 -3.24
N ARG A 192 -1.34 -4.55 -3.64
CA ARG A 192 -1.78 -5.70 -4.45
C ARG A 192 -1.05 -5.81 -5.78
N GLN A 193 -0.75 -4.68 -6.42
CA GLN A 193 0.02 -4.63 -7.66
C GLN A 193 1.45 -5.09 -7.45
N PHE A 194 2.12 -4.61 -6.41
CA PHE A 194 3.46 -5.05 -6.04
C PHE A 194 3.53 -6.56 -5.83
N LEU A 195 2.60 -7.12 -5.06
CA LEU A 195 2.53 -8.57 -4.81
C LEU A 195 2.26 -9.38 -6.10
N ARG A 196 1.34 -8.91 -6.96
CA ARG A 196 1.00 -9.57 -8.21
C ARG A 196 2.14 -9.57 -9.21
N MET A 197 2.85 -8.44 -9.33
CA MET A 197 3.95 -8.25 -10.27
C MET A 197 5.29 -8.73 -9.71
N ARG A 198 5.34 -9.09 -8.43
CA ARG A 198 6.57 -9.45 -7.69
C ARG A 198 7.64 -8.36 -7.80
N THR A 199 7.22 -7.13 -7.72
CA THR A 199 8.08 -5.94 -7.67
C THR A 199 7.89 -5.22 -6.34
N HIS A 200 8.87 -4.45 -5.94
CA HIS A 200 8.87 -3.73 -4.65
C HIS A 200 9.16 -2.24 -4.81
N PHE A 201 9.17 -1.74 -6.05
CA PHE A 201 9.60 -0.39 -6.37
C PHE A 201 8.78 0.14 -7.54
N ALA A 202 8.28 1.37 -7.44
CA ALA A 202 7.59 2.06 -8.51
C ALA A 202 7.93 3.55 -8.50
N LEU A 203 7.99 4.14 -9.67
CA LEU A 203 8.08 5.58 -9.86
C LEU A 203 6.68 6.16 -9.91
N VAL A 204 6.46 7.26 -9.21
CA VAL A 204 5.16 7.90 -9.10
C VAL A 204 5.08 9.05 -10.08
N VAL A 205 3.99 9.09 -10.86
CA VAL A 205 3.75 10.14 -11.87
C VAL A 205 2.37 10.78 -11.66
N ASP A 206 2.26 12.02 -12.12
CA ASP A 206 0.99 12.72 -12.21
C ASP A 206 0.21 12.36 -13.50
N GLU A 207 -0.93 13.01 -13.72
CA GLU A 207 -1.79 12.83 -14.89
C GLU A 207 -1.14 13.26 -16.23
N TYR A 208 -0.08 14.03 -16.17
CA TYR A 208 0.71 14.47 -17.33
C TYR A 208 1.91 13.57 -17.62
N GLY A 209 2.17 12.60 -16.74
CA GLY A 209 3.31 11.70 -16.80
C GLY A 209 4.60 12.27 -16.21
N SER A 210 4.56 13.43 -15.52
CA SER A 210 5.72 14.02 -14.86
C SER A 210 6.04 13.26 -13.57
N LEU A 211 7.33 13.03 -13.32
CA LEU A 211 7.82 12.35 -12.13
C LEU A 211 7.49 13.16 -10.87
N GLN A 212 6.76 12.56 -9.93
CA GLN A 212 6.40 13.15 -8.64
C GLN A 212 7.23 12.56 -7.50
N GLY A 213 7.55 11.28 -7.59
CA GLY A 213 8.22 10.59 -6.51
C GLY A 213 8.55 9.14 -6.83
N LEU A 214 8.83 8.38 -5.79
CA LEU A 214 8.88 6.92 -5.81
C LEU A 214 8.17 6.36 -4.59
N ILE A 215 7.72 5.11 -4.71
CA ILE A 215 7.12 4.36 -3.62
C ILE A 215 7.67 2.93 -3.61
N THR A 216 7.90 2.39 -2.43
CA THR A 216 8.30 1.01 -2.24
C THR A 216 7.21 0.20 -1.52
N LEU A 217 7.31 -1.13 -1.55
CA LEU A 217 6.42 -1.99 -0.78
C LEU A 217 6.65 -1.80 0.72
N GLU A 218 7.90 -1.53 1.09
CA GLU A 218 8.32 -1.29 2.47
C GLU A 218 7.59 -0.07 3.05
N ASP A 219 7.48 1.05 2.29
CA ASP A 219 6.74 2.25 2.71
C ASP A 219 5.27 1.95 3.02
N ILE A 220 4.62 1.12 2.18
CA ILE A 220 3.22 0.72 2.41
C ILE A 220 3.09 -0.19 3.64
N LEU A 221 4.04 -1.11 3.86
CA LEU A 221 4.02 -1.99 5.02
C LEU A 221 4.26 -1.23 6.32
N GLU A 222 5.07 -0.18 6.29
CA GLU A 222 5.31 0.69 7.45
C GLU A 222 4.03 1.37 7.93
N GLU A 223 3.12 1.74 7.03
CA GLU A 223 1.80 2.29 7.38
C GLU A 223 0.89 1.30 8.13
N ILE A 224 1.13 -0.01 7.96
CA ILE A 224 0.38 -1.05 8.68
C ILE A 224 1.03 -1.38 10.02
N VAL A 225 2.37 -1.52 10.02
CA VAL A 225 3.11 -2.06 11.18
C VAL A 225 3.57 -0.95 12.12
N GLY A 226 3.65 0.30 11.63
CA GLY A 226 4.33 1.41 12.30
C GLY A 226 5.85 1.35 12.10
N GLU A 227 6.57 2.34 12.62
CA GLU A 227 8.04 2.38 12.54
C GLU A 227 8.63 1.08 13.08
N ILE A 228 9.29 0.33 12.20
CA ILE A 228 10.11 -0.83 12.60
C ILE A 228 11.42 -0.24 13.12
N THR A 229 11.46 0.14 14.39
CA THR A 229 12.72 0.46 15.06
C THR A 229 13.48 -0.83 15.26
N ASP A 230 14.48 -1.09 14.41
CA ASP A 230 15.48 -2.11 14.69
C ASP A 230 16.18 -1.74 15.99
N GLU A 231 15.92 -2.51 17.04
CA GLU A 231 16.71 -2.47 18.28
C GLU A 231 18.08 -3.09 18.03
N PHE A 232 19.01 -2.29 17.47
CA PHE A 232 20.43 -2.64 17.44
C PHE A 232 21.24 -1.58 18.20
#